data_96aee3a3eece89366189131229dd47d3
#
_entry.id   96aee3a3eece89366189131229dd47d3
#
_cell.length_a   1.000
_cell.length_b   1.000
_cell.length_c   1.000
_cell.angle_alpha   90.00
_cell.angle_beta   90.00
_cell.angle_gamma   90.00
#
_symmetry.space_group_name_H-M   'P 1'
#
loop_
_entity.id
_entity.type
_entity.pdbx_description
1 polymer ?
#
loop_
_entity_poly.entity_id
_entity_poly.type
_entity_poly.pdbx_seq_one_letter_code
_entity_poly.pdbx_strand_id
1 'polypeptide(L)'
;MAIYYYTPPEFARNYTLTIQGLLNGYSIQKDGTILVADEGIVVASNDESLLGQNTTDNEVVQAMKKHTDSQHIYHLKKEGTGCYGIMLKQRDYYIYAYLPDNEVFHNLPLSVISVIFLYFLMFSIFWLWTYRTNQVHQKKEQEKDEKYKAELLIAAKKAEAANEAKTEFLQRMSHDIRTPINGICGLVNMAEHYADNMEKQTEYRTKVKEASNLLLELVNDVLDMSKLESGEIVLEEIPFNLSKISREVFVVIEQMAAEQNIRIVWEKKEITHRDLMGSPGYVKRVMMNILSNAMKYNRENGHIYISCIEIPSGQPETTTMEFVCRDTGIGMSEEFQKHIFEPFAQEHSGSRTKFAGTGLGMPIAKKLIEKMGGAITFESVEGVGTTFVIRVPFRIDTDRDSKVETGEKTEVSIRGLHILLAEDNELNMEIAEFMLQNEGAEVTKAWDGQEAVKIFEKSRSGEFDVILMDIMMPVMNGYEAAKMIRSLDKEDAKEIPIIAMTANAFTEDRLRAKEAGMDEHVAKPVDVESLIKVIHRLVGR
;
A
#
# COMPACT_ATOMS: atom_id res chain seq x y z
N MET A 1 -6.59 33.75 -19.55
CA MET A 1 -6.01 34.56 -18.45
C MET A 1 -5.68 35.94 -19.02
N ALA A 2 -6.53 36.93 -18.77
CA ALA A 2 -6.31 38.27 -19.25
C ALA A 2 -5.38 38.99 -18.28
N ILE A 3 -4.17 39.31 -18.73
CA ILE A 3 -3.22 40.09 -17.95
C ILE A 3 -3.61 41.57 -18.16
N TYR A 4 -4.23 42.15 -17.15
CA TYR A 4 -4.47 43.60 -17.11
C TYR A 4 -3.16 44.27 -16.66
N TYR A 5 -2.50 44.97 -17.60
CA TYR A 5 -1.44 45.89 -17.23
C TYR A 5 -2.06 47.19 -16.75
N TYR A 6 -1.91 47.47 -15.48
CA TYR A 6 -2.21 48.79 -14.93
C TYR A 6 -1.09 49.76 -15.41
N THR A 7 -1.46 50.61 -16.34
CA THR A 7 -0.54 51.68 -16.77
C THR A 7 -0.76 52.89 -15.84
N PRO A 8 0.27 53.39 -15.13
CA PRO A 8 0.14 54.58 -14.30
C PRO A 8 -0.27 55.80 -15.15
N PRO A 9 -1.01 56.77 -14.59
CA PRO A 9 -1.52 57.95 -15.32
C PRO A 9 -0.43 58.76 -16.04
N GLU A 10 0.80 58.69 -15.56
CA GLU A 10 1.97 59.36 -16.19
C GLU A 10 2.36 58.70 -17.54
N PHE A 11 2.14 57.38 -17.69
CA PHE A 11 2.38 56.66 -18.95
C PHE A 11 1.29 56.95 -20.00
N ALA A 12 0.06 57.17 -19.57
CA ALA A 12 -1.02 57.56 -20.48
C ALA A 12 -0.79 58.93 -21.10
N ARG A 13 -0.19 59.89 -20.37
CA ARG A 13 0.23 61.19 -20.92
C ARG A 13 1.34 61.07 -21.94
N ASN A 14 2.31 60.22 -21.70
CA ASN A 14 3.40 59.97 -22.66
C ASN A 14 2.91 59.22 -23.91
N TYR A 15 1.88 58.39 -23.81
CA TYR A 15 1.31 57.69 -24.97
C TYR A 15 0.50 58.64 -25.87
N THR A 16 -0.23 59.60 -25.29
CA THR A 16 -0.93 60.65 -26.05
C THR A 16 0.05 61.59 -26.77
N LEU A 17 1.17 61.90 -26.12
CA LEU A 17 2.28 62.66 -26.76
C LEU A 17 2.96 61.85 -27.87
N THR A 18 3.03 60.51 -27.74
CA THR A 18 3.62 59.59 -28.73
C THR A 18 2.74 59.46 -29.97
N ILE A 19 1.39 59.39 -29.80
CA ILE A 19 0.45 59.38 -30.93
C ILE A 19 0.53 60.73 -31.70
N GLN A 20 0.57 61.83 -30.98
CA GLN A 20 0.77 63.14 -31.60
C GLN A 20 2.15 63.24 -32.27
N GLY A 21 3.20 62.70 -31.61
CA GLY A 21 4.57 62.71 -32.19
C GLY A 21 4.65 61.84 -33.46
N LEU A 22 3.88 60.72 -33.52
CA LEU A 22 3.77 59.90 -34.72
C LEU A 22 2.99 60.62 -35.83
N LEU A 23 1.96 61.39 -35.49
CA LEU A 23 1.18 62.17 -36.46
C LEU A 23 1.92 63.42 -36.98
N ASN A 24 2.74 64.09 -36.14
CA ASN A 24 3.54 65.20 -36.54
C ASN A 24 4.62 64.85 -37.57
N GLY A 25 5.02 63.61 -37.69
CA GLY A 25 5.90 63.06 -38.71
C GLY A 25 5.22 62.59 -39.99
N TYR A 26 3.90 62.50 -39.97
CA TYR A 26 3.09 61.98 -41.06
C TYR A 26 2.42 63.11 -41.83
N SER A 27 3.05 63.59 -42.86
CA SER A 27 2.35 64.41 -43.86
C SER A 27 1.69 63.51 -44.88
N ILE A 28 0.40 63.31 -44.77
CA ILE A 28 -0.37 62.76 -45.90
C ILE A 28 -0.48 63.83 -46.94
N GLN A 29 0.53 63.95 -47.83
CA GLN A 29 0.60 64.98 -48.83
C GLN A 29 0.21 66.39 -48.29
N LYS A 30 0.54 67.48 -48.96
CA LYS A 30 0.51 68.84 -48.38
C LYS A 30 -0.79 69.25 -47.68
N ASP A 31 -1.93 68.63 -47.97
CA ASP A 31 -3.25 69.13 -47.51
C ASP A 31 -4.16 68.03 -46.86
N GLY A 32 -3.61 66.83 -46.55
CA GLY A 32 -4.36 65.77 -45.87
C GLY A 32 -4.38 65.93 -44.36
N THR A 33 -5.56 65.74 -43.74
CA THR A 33 -5.71 65.86 -42.30
C THR A 33 -6.06 64.50 -41.69
N ILE A 34 -5.28 64.15 -40.64
CA ILE A 34 -5.62 63.05 -39.74
C ILE A 34 -5.85 63.60 -38.34
N LEU A 35 -6.89 63.20 -37.69
CA LEU A 35 -7.15 63.52 -36.28
C LEU A 35 -7.71 62.34 -35.52
N VAL A 36 -7.30 62.26 -34.27
CA VAL A 36 -7.80 61.28 -33.30
C VAL A 36 -8.58 62.03 -32.24
N ALA A 37 -9.80 61.60 -31.97
CA ALA A 37 -10.68 62.21 -30.99
C ALA A 37 -11.07 61.21 -29.90
N ASP A 38 -11.07 61.68 -28.67
CA ASP A 38 -11.58 61.02 -27.48
C ASP A 38 -12.73 61.86 -26.91
N GLU A 39 -13.85 61.23 -26.60
CA GLU A 39 -15.10 61.88 -26.10
C GLU A 39 -15.48 63.18 -26.85
N GLY A 40 -15.14 63.27 -28.12
CA GLY A 40 -15.47 64.41 -28.97
C GLY A 40 -14.41 65.53 -28.98
N ILE A 41 -13.32 65.38 -28.29
CA ILE A 41 -12.19 66.32 -28.27
C ILE A 41 -11.01 65.75 -29.09
N VAL A 42 -10.38 66.53 -29.93
CA VAL A 42 -9.24 66.11 -30.71
C VAL A 42 -8.02 65.99 -29.80
N VAL A 43 -7.56 64.74 -29.61
CA VAL A 43 -6.41 64.43 -28.73
C VAL A 43 -5.08 64.33 -29.50
N ALA A 44 -5.15 64.11 -30.81
CA ALA A 44 -3.98 64.11 -31.68
C ALA A 44 -4.38 64.48 -33.12
N SER A 45 -3.54 65.24 -33.83
CA SER A 45 -3.75 65.58 -35.23
C SER A 45 -2.40 65.97 -35.92
N ASN A 46 -2.30 65.70 -37.21
CA ASN A 46 -1.21 66.21 -38.03
C ASN A 46 -1.35 67.74 -38.36
N ASP A 47 -2.55 68.27 -38.12
CA ASP A 47 -2.80 69.72 -38.10
C ASP A 47 -2.91 70.18 -36.65
N GLU A 48 -1.83 70.81 -36.15
CA GLU A 48 -1.72 71.30 -34.77
C GLU A 48 -2.84 72.25 -34.37
N SER A 49 -3.40 72.96 -35.35
CA SER A 49 -4.45 73.92 -35.10
C SER A 49 -5.76 73.27 -34.61
N LEU A 50 -5.90 71.97 -34.86
CA LEU A 50 -7.09 71.18 -34.48
C LEU A 50 -6.98 70.53 -33.08
N LEU A 51 -5.80 70.55 -32.48
CA LEU A 51 -5.57 69.96 -31.15
C LEU A 51 -6.41 70.65 -30.06
N GLY A 52 -7.10 69.85 -29.26
CA GLY A 52 -7.96 70.34 -28.17
C GLY A 52 -9.27 70.95 -28.64
N GLN A 53 -9.52 71.06 -29.95
CA GLN A 53 -10.83 71.53 -30.48
C GLN A 53 -11.87 70.44 -30.33
N ASN A 54 -13.14 70.89 -30.23
CA ASN A 54 -14.25 69.91 -30.24
C ASN A 54 -14.49 69.45 -31.70
N THR A 55 -14.67 68.18 -31.88
CA THR A 55 -14.97 67.60 -33.20
C THR A 55 -16.27 68.12 -33.82
N THR A 56 -17.11 68.80 -33.04
CA THR A 56 -18.32 69.51 -33.53
C THR A 56 -17.98 70.76 -34.31
N ASP A 57 -16.75 71.33 -34.14
CA ASP A 57 -16.32 72.59 -34.82
C ASP A 57 -15.70 72.31 -36.20
N ASN A 58 -15.46 71.00 -36.51
CA ASN A 58 -14.92 70.58 -37.80
C ASN A 58 -16.04 70.06 -38.70
N GLU A 59 -16.34 70.80 -39.76
CA GLU A 59 -17.43 70.48 -40.71
C GLU A 59 -17.31 69.06 -41.33
N VAL A 60 -16.08 68.64 -41.65
CA VAL A 60 -15.82 67.38 -42.29
C VAL A 60 -16.07 66.20 -41.29
N VAL A 61 -15.61 66.41 -40.05
CA VAL A 61 -15.83 65.42 -38.99
C VAL A 61 -17.31 65.33 -38.63
N GLN A 62 -18.03 66.47 -38.58
CA GLN A 62 -19.48 66.48 -38.39
C GLN A 62 -20.24 65.77 -39.51
N ALA A 63 -19.80 65.99 -40.74
CA ALA A 63 -20.38 65.28 -41.88
C ALA A 63 -20.13 63.79 -41.82
N MET A 64 -18.95 63.34 -41.40
CA MET A 64 -18.65 61.91 -41.17
C MET A 64 -19.47 61.30 -40.06
N LYS A 65 -19.68 62.01 -38.93
CA LYS A 65 -20.50 61.52 -37.80
C LYS A 65 -21.99 61.31 -38.14
N LYS A 66 -22.47 61.97 -39.19
CA LYS A 66 -23.85 61.75 -39.66
C LYS A 66 -24.07 60.38 -40.32
N HIS A 67 -22.99 59.74 -40.72
CA HIS A 67 -23.01 58.42 -41.32
C HIS A 67 -22.67 57.37 -40.28
N THR A 68 -23.56 56.40 -40.09
CA THR A 68 -23.48 55.37 -39.05
C THR A 68 -22.45 54.26 -39.35
N ASP A 69 -21.87 54.22 -40.53
CA ASP A 69 -21.01 53.11 -40.95
C ASP A 69 -19.54 53.54 -40.88
N SER A 70 -18.83 52.95 -39.92
CA SER A 70 -17.46 53.31 -39.54
C SER A 70 -16.34 52.81 -40.47
N GLN A 71 -16.67 52.27 -41.62
CA GLN A 71 -15.68 51.65 -42.53
C GLN A 71 -15.78 52.11 -44.01
N HIS A 72 -16.64 53.09 -44.29
CA HIS A 72 -16.79 53.60 -45.65
C HIS A 72 -16.02 54.86 -45.85
N ILE A 73 -15.51 55.08 -47.07
CA ILE A 73 -14.91 56.33 -47.50
C ILE A 73 -16.05 57.23 -47.94
N TYR A 74 -16.16 58.36 -47.29
CA TYR A 74 -17.18 59.36 -47.56
C TYR A 74 -16.61 60.49 -48.44
N HIS A 75 -17.38 60.84 -49.47
CA HIS A 75 -17.08 62.06 -50.22
C HIS A 75 -17.88 63.21 -49.63
N LEU A 76 -17.17 64.18 -49.09
CA LEU A 76 -17.70 65.24 -48.27
C LEU A 76 -17.25 66.57 -48.84
N LYS A 77 -17.79 67.69 -48.35
CA LYS A 77 -17.33 69.06 -48.75
C LYS A 77 -16.77 69.77 -47.54
N LYS A 78 -15.61 70.41 -47.70
CA LYS A 78 -14.99 71.30 -46.76
C LYS A 78 -14.87 72.65 -47.46
N GLU A 79 -15.54 73.70 -46.93
CA GLU A 79 -15.52 75.04 -47.49
C GLU A 79 -15.75 75.09 -49.01
N GLY A 80 -16.63 74.26 -49.52
CA GLY A 80 -16.97 74.17 -50.93
C GLY A 80 -16.06 73.26 -51.77
N THR A 81 -14.95 72.79 -51.27
CA THR A 81 -14.04 71.78 -51.91
C THR A 81 -14.40 70.37 -51.52
N GLY A 82 -14.48 69.48 -52.51
CA GLY A 82 -14.71 68.07 -52.24
C GLY A 82 -13.51 67.43 -51.48
N CYS A 83 -13.81 66.61 -50.54
CA CYS A 83 -12.78 65.81 -49.82
C CYS A 83 -13.27 64.41 -49.57
N TYR A 84 -12.35 63.48 -49.62
CA TYR A 84 -12.59 62.06 -49.24
C TYR A 84 -12.13 61.84 -47.81
N GLY A 85 -12.98 61.25 -46.97
CA GLY A 85 -12.67 60.96 -45.58
C GLY A 85 -13.11 59.59 -45.14
N ILE A 86 -12.40 59.04 -44.18
CA ILE A 86 -12.70 57.77 -43.50
C ILE A 86 -12.74 58.02 -42.00
N MET A 87 -13.69 57.35 -41.34
CA MET A 87 -13.82 57.33 -39.88
C MET A 87 -13.62 55.89 -39.41
N LEU A 88 -12.74 55.72 -38.42
CA LEU A 88 -12.50 54.44 -37.74
C LEU A 88 -12.77 54.59 -36.24
N LYS A 89 -13.55 53.67 -35.66
CA LYS A 89 -13.73 53.60 -34.23
C LYS A 89 -12.88 52.47 -33.66
N GLN A 90 -11.96 52.77 -32.74
CA GLN A 90 -11.10 51.79 -32.07
C GLN A 90 -11.20 52.02 -30.57
N ARG A 91 -11.93 51.15 -29.87
CA ARG A 91 -12.25 51.27 -28.43
C ARG A 91 -12.98 52.59 -28.16
N ASP A 92 -12.40 53.47 -27.35
CA ASP A 92 -12.97 54.74 -26.96
C ASP A 92 -12.57 55.90 -27.91
N TYR A 93 -11.64 55.66 -28.84
CA TYR A 93 -11.12 56.65 -29.78
C TYR A 93 -11.80 56.59 -31.15
N TYR A 94 -11.98 57.77 -31.73
CA TYR A 94 -12.39 57.95 -33.12
C TYR A 94 -11.23 58.52 -33.92
N ILE A 95 -10.88 57.85 -35.01
CA ILE A 95 -9.86 58.30 -35.94
C ILE A 95 -10.54 58.77 -37.20
N TYR A 96 -10.29 60.03 -37.58
CA TYR A 96 -10.80 60.62 -38.78
C TYR A 96 -9.59 60.98 -39.68
N ALA A 97 -9.66 60.59 -40.95
CA ALA A 97 -8.70 60.97 -41.96
C ALA A 97 -9.42 61.47 -43.17
N TYR A 98 -9.03 62.64 -43.69
CA TYR A 98 -9.64 63.20 -44.90
C TYR A 98 -8.58 63.92 -45.76
N LEU A 99 -8.84 63.83 -47.09
CA LEU A 99 -8.00 64.38 -48.13
C LEU A 99 -8.83 65.17 -49.11
N PRO A 100 -8.37 66.39 -49.59
CA PRO A 100 -9.00 67.10 -50.66
C PRO A 100 -9.01 66.25 -51.97
N ASP A 101 -10.07 66.42 -52.77
CA ASP A 101 -10.26 65.71 -54.03
C ASP A 101 -9.06 65.82 -54.96
N ASN A 102 -8.47 67.02 -55.04
CA ASN A 102 -7.31 67.30 -55.87
C ASN A 102 -6.04 66.49 -55.45
N GLU A 103 -5.92 66.13 -54.21
CA GLU A 103 -4.80 65.33 -53.69
C GLU A 103 -5.07 63.83 -53.82
N VAL A 104 -6.30 63.42 -53.64
CA VAL A 104 -6.67 62.04 -53.74
C VAL A 104 -6.40 61.47 -55.15
N PHE A 105 -6.66 62.27 -56.16
CA PHE A 105 -6.51 61.81 -57.55
C PHE A 105 -5.12 62.08 -58.16
N HIS A 106 -4.30 62.88 -57.56
CA HIS A 106 -2.95 63.23 -58.14
C HIS A 106 -1.88 62.21 -57.73
N ASN A 107 -1.94 61.64 -56.54
CA ASN A 107 -0.90 60.72 -56.04
C ASN A 107 -1.46 59.40 -55.54
N LEU A 108 -2.72 59.08 -55.91
CA LEU A 108 -3.45 57.92 -55.40
C LEU A 108 -2.80 56.55 -55.68
N PRO A 109 -2.11 56.31 -56.81
CA PRO A 109 -1.70 54.92 -57.09
C PRO A 109 -0.58 54.42 -56.17
N LEU A 110 0.37 55.26 -55.80
CA LEU A 110 1.56 54.74 -55.09
C LEU A 110 1.38 54.71 -53.55
N SER A 111 0.75 55.68 -52.92
CA SER A 111 0.54 55.66 -51.46
C SER A 111 -0.54 54.68 -51.02
N VAL A 112 -1.63 54.57 -51.79
CA VAL A 112 -2.68 53.57 -51.55
C VAL A 112 -2.18 52.15 -51.77
N ILE A 113 -1.42 51.94 -52.84
CA ILE A 113 -0.82 50.62 -53.10
C ILE A 113 0.18 50.24 -51.97
N SER A 114 1.00 51.20 -51.49
CA SER A 114 1.96 50.92 -50.43
C SER A 114 1.29 50.63 -49.06
N VAL A 115 0.22 51.35 -48.71
CA VAL A 115 -0.55 51.06 -47.49
C VAL A 115 -1.27 49.73 -47.56
N ILE A 116 -1.92 49.44 -48.70
CA ILE A 116 -2.56 48.15 -48.93
C ILE A 116 -1.52 47.03 -48.89
N PHE A 117 -0.34 47.21 -49.51
CA PHE A 117 0.74 46.24 -49.47
C PHE A 117 1.25 46.01 -48.04
N LEU A 118 1.46 47.07 -47.24
CA LEU A 118 1.85 46.97 -45.83
C LEU A 118 0.79 46.21 -45.01
N TYR A 119 -0.47 46.51 -45.27
CA TYR A 119 -1.58 45.80 -44.58
C TYR A 119 -1.62 44.31 -44.94
N PHE A 120 -1.46 43.98 -46.22
CA PHE A 120 -1.35 42.58 -46.64
C PHE A 120 -0.12 41.89 -46.09
N LEU A 121 1.01 42.61 -46.00
CA LEU A 121 2.24 42.09 -45.41
C LEU A 121 2.05 41.80 -43.92
N MET A 122 1.50 42.75 -43.15
CA MET A 122 1.21 42.54 -41.74
C MET A 122 0.20 41.42 -41.50
N PHE A 123 -0.88 41.36 -42.31
CA PHE A 123 -1.85 40.30 -42.24
C PHE A 123 -1.24 38.93 -42.55
N SER A 124 -0.37 38.85 -43.55
CA SER A 124 0.32 37.62 -43.91
C SER A 124 1.26 37.15 -42.81
N ILE A 125 2.02 38.09 -42.18
CA ILE A 125 2.90 37.78 -41.06
C ILE A 125 2.08 37.30 -39.85
N PHE A 126 1.00 37.99 -39.52
CA PHE A 126 0.11 37.62 -38.42
C PHE A 126 -0.56 36.26 -38.66
N TRP A 127 -1.02 36.03 -39.90
CA TRP A 127 -1.61 34.72 -40.28
C TRP A 127 -0.59 33.56 -40.21
N LEU A 128 0.63 33.80 -40.69
CA LEU A 128 1.73 32.84 -40.62
C LEU A 128 2.13 32.54 -39.16
N TRP A 129 2.17 33.57 -38.32
CA TRP A 129 2.48 33.47 -36.90
C TRP A 129 1.40 32.66 -36.15
N THR A 130 0.12 32.99 -36.35
CA THR A 130 -1.01 32.23 -35.76
C THR A 130 -1.07 30.81 -36.28
N TYR A 131 -0.82 30.59 -37.55
CA TYR A 131 -0.75 29.24 -38.11
C TYR A 131 0.35 28.40 -37.47
N ARG A 132 1.57 28.97 -37.35
CA ARG A 132 2.68 28.27 -36.68
C ARG A 132 2.45 28.03 -35.21
N THR A 133 1.92 29.00 -34.47
CA THR A 133 1.58 28.80 -33.05
C THR A 133 0.53 27.73 -32.84
N ASN A 134 -0.50 27.70 -33.66
CA ASN A 134 -1.52 26.63 -33.59
C ASN A 134 -0.94 25.26 -33.92
N GLN A 135 -0.09 25.15 -34.92
CA GLN A 135 0.59 23.89 -35.26
C GLN A 135 1.45 23.38 -34.09
N VAL A 136 2.21 24.27 -33.46
CA VAL A 136 3.05 23.92 -32.30
C VAL A 136 2.18 23.52 -31.09
N HIS A 137 1.07 24.23 -30.85
CA HIS A 137 0.14 23.86 -29.78
C HIS A 137 -0.52 22.50 -30.03
N GLN A 138 -1.03 22.26 -31.22
CA GLN A 138 -1.64 20.98 -31.58
C GLN A 138 -0.64 19.82 -31.45
N LYS A 139 0.60 20.04 -31.89
CA LYS A 139 1.64 19.01 -31.77
C LYS A 139 1.98 18.70 -30.31
N LYS A 140 2.08 19.73 -29.46
CA LYS A 140 2.30 19.54 -28.02
C LYS A 140 1.14 18.87 -27.29
N GLU A 141 -0.09 19.15 -27.69
CA GLU A 141 -1.28 18.45 -27.15
C GLU A 141 -1.29 16.98 -27.59
N GLN A 142 -1.02 16.72 -28.86
CA GLN A 142 -0.92 15.35 -29.37
C GLN A 142 0.19 14.54 -28.65
N GLU A 143 1.38 15.13 -28.46
CA GLU A 143 2.47 14.49 -27.73
C GLU A 143 2.10 14.21 -26.25
N LYS A 144 1.36 15.11 -25.61
CA LYS A 144 0.84 14.88 -24.24
C LYS A 144 -0.20 13.78 -24.19
N ASP A 145 -1.13 13.78 -25.15
CA ASP A 145 -2.19 12.78 -25.22
C ASP A 145 -1.62 11.38 -25.52
N GLU A 146 -0.64 11.29 -26.42
CA GLU A 146 0.04 10.02 -26.71
C GLU A 146 0.80 9.51 -25.48
N LYS A 147 1.51 10.40 -24.78
CA LYS A 147 2.20 10.02 -23.53
C LYS A 147 1.21 9.55 -22.47
N TYR A 148 0.12 10.29 -22.26
CA TYR A 148 -0.90 9.92 -21.29
C TYR A 148 -1.59 8.60 -21.65
N LYS A 149 -1.89 8.36 -22.92
CA LYS A 149 -2.43 7.09 -23.42
C LYS A 149 -1.45 5.94 -23.19
N ALA A 150 -0.15 6.16 -23.42
CA ALA A 150 0.87 5.15 -23.19
C ALA A 150 0.99 4.81 -21.69
N GLU A 151 1.01 5.81 -20.81
CA GLU A 151 1.02 5.60 -19.36
C GLU A 151 -0.24 4.86 -18.88
N LEU A 152 -1.41 5.24 -19.39
CA LEU A 152 -2.68 4.59 -19.06
C LEU A 152 -2.70 3.13 -19.51
N LEU A 153 -2.18 2.84 -20.72
CA LEU A 153 -2.09 1.48 -21.25
C LEU A 153 -1.16 0.60 -20.39
N ILE A 154 -0.03 1.16 -19.96
CA ILE A 154 0.90 0.45 -19.07
C ILE A 154 0.24 0.17 -17.73
N ALA A 155 -0.45 1.16 -17.15
CA ALA A 155 -1.18 1.01 -15.89
C ALA A 155 -2.32 -0.03 -16.01
N ALA A 156 -3.08 0.02 -17.11
CA ALA A 156 -4.15 -0.94 -17.38
C ALA A 156 -3.61 -2.37 -17.51
N LYS A 157 -2.55 -2.58 -18.30
CA LYS A 157 -1.91 -3.89 -18.43
C LYS A 157 -1.36 -4.41 -17.10
N LYS A 158 -0.78 -3.53 -16.28
CA LYS A 158 -0.30 -3.91 -14.95
C LYS A 158 -1.44 -4.31 -14.02
N ALA A 159 -2.56 -3.58 -14.07
CA ALA A 159 -3.75 -3.91 -13.29
C ALA A 159 -4.41 -5.21 -13.75
N GLU A 160 -4.47 -5.45 -15.08
CA GLU A 160 -5.00 -6.67 -15.66
C GLU A 160 -4.15 -7.89 -15.27
N ALA A 161 -2.83 -7.81 -15.42
CA ALA A 161 -1.91 -8.87 -15.00
C ALA A 161 -2.01 -9.17 -13.48
N ALA A 162 -2.17 -8.13 -12.64
CA ALA A 162 -2.38 -8.31 -11.20
C ALA A 162 -3.73 -9.00 -10.90
N ASN A 163 -4.78 -8.66 -11.64
CA ASN A 163 -6.10 -9.29 -11.48
C ASN A 163 -6.14 -10.75 -11.97
N GLU A 164 -5.46 -11.04 -13.08
CA GLU A 164 -5.28 -12.41 -13.57
C GLU A 164 -4.52 -13.26 -12.54
N ALA A 165 -3.39 -12.76 -12.02
CA ALA A 165 -2.62 -13.42 -10.98
C ALA A 165 -3.47 -13.67 -9.71
N LYS A 166 -4.31 -12.69 -9.31
CA LYS A 166 -5.23 -12.85 -8.18
C LYS A 166 -6.29 -13.92 -8.44
N THR A 167 -6.82 -13.99 -9.66
CA THR A 167 -7.84 -15.00 -10.02
C THR A 167 -7.23 -16.41 -10.05
N GLU A 168 -6.06 -16.55 -10.63
CA GLU A 168 -5.30 -17.80 -10.62
C GLU A 168 -4.95 -18.25 -9.20
N PHE A 169 -4.58 -17.30 -8.34
CA PHE A 169 -4.38 -17.51 -6.91
C PHE A 169 -5.60 -18.16 -6.24
N LEU A 170 -6.79 -17.55 -6.39
CA LEU A 170 -8.01 -18.05 -5.78
C LEU A 170 -8.40 -19.45 -6.30
N GLN A 171 -8.18 -19.71 -7.59
CA GLN A 171 -8.45 -21.03 -8.19
C GLN A 171 -7.51 -22.10 -7.63
N ARG A 172 -6.20 -21.83 -7.54
CA ARG A 172 -5.21 -22.75 -6.96
C ARG A 172 -5.51 -23.01 -5.49
N MET A 173 -5.80 -21.95 -4.71
CA MET A 173 -6.16 -22.07 -3.30
C MET A 173 -7.39 -22.95 -3.09
N SER A 174 -8.43 -22.76 -3.91
CA SER A 174 -9.64 -23.59 -3.84
C SER A 174 -9.32 -25.09 -4.10
N HIS A 175 -8.43 -25.37 -5.04
CA HIS A 175 -7.99 -26.73 -5.33
C HIS A 175 -7.18 -27.31 -4.16
N ASP A 176 -6.20 -26.56 -3.65
CA ASP A 176 -5.27 -27.05 -2.62
C ASP A 176 -5.93 -27.22 -1.25
N ILE A 177 -6.97 -26.43 -0.95
CA ILE A 177 -7.84 -26.61 0.22
C ILE A 177 -8.76 -27.84 0.03
N ARG A 178 -9.32 -28.03 -1.17
CA ARG A 178 -10.24 -29.14 -1.45
C ARG A 178 -9.56 -30.51 -1.35
N THR A 179 -8.30 -30.59 -1.76
CA THR A 179 -7.55 -31.88 -1.79
C THR A 179 -7.40 -32.50 -0.40
N PRO A 180 -6.87 -31.83 0.64
CA PRO A 180 -6.80 -32.38 1.99
C PRO A 180 -8.19 -32.60 2.60
N ILE A 181 -9.18 -31.75 2.35
CA ILE A 181 -10.56 -31.94 2.82
C ILE A 181 -11.13 -33.27 2.27
N ASN A 182 -11.02 -33.48 0.95
CA ASN A 182 -11.48 -34.72 0.35
C ASN A 182 -10.71 -35.94 0.87
N GLY A 183 -9.40 -35.76 1.13
CA GLY A 183 -8.56 -36.77 1.76
C GLY A 183 -9.07 -37.14 3.17
N ILE A 184 -9.34 -36.14 4.01
CA ILE A 184 -9.90 -36.33 5.36
C ILE A 184 -11.23 -37.08 5.29
N CYS A 185 -12.17 -36.58 4.47
CA CYS A 185 -13.49 -37.25 4.31
C CYS A 185 -13.35 -38.70 3.83
N GLY A 186 -12.47 -38.93 2.84
CA GLY A 186 -12.21 -40.29 2.36
C GLY A 186 -11.60 -41.23 3.41
N LEU A 187 -10.65 -40.73 4.20
CA LEU A 187 -10.01 -41.46 5.27
C LEU A 187 -10.98 -41.77 6.43
N VAL A 188 -11.88 -40.84 6.77
CA VAL A 188 -12.94 -41.05 7.76
C VAL A 188 -13.90 -42.16 7.30
N ASN A 189 -14.38 -42.12 6.04
CA ASN A 189 -15.23 -43.19 5.48
C ASN A 189 -14.51 -44.55 5.46
N MET A 190 -13.19 -44.54 5.17
CA MET A 190 -12.39 -45.77 5.25
C MET A 190 -12.24 -46.26 6.68
N ALA A 191 -12.07 -45.38 7.66
CA ALA A 191 -12.01 -45.70 9.07
C ALA A 191 -13.34 -46.35 9.55
N GLU A 192 -14.47 -45.78 9.13
CA GLU A 192 -15.80 -46.39 9.42
C GLU A 192 -15.92 -47.79 8.84
N HIS A 193 -15.48 -48.02 7.60
CA HIS A 193 -15.53 -49.33 6.96
C HIS A 193 -14.65 -50.38 7.67
N TYR A 194 -13.55 -49.97 8.29
CA TYR A 194 -12.62 -50.83 9.02
C TYR A 194 -12.72 -50.62 10.54
N ALA A 195 -13.93 -50.43 11.08
CA ALA A 195 -14.18 -50.10 12.48
C ALA A 195 -13.52 -51.11 13.48
N ASP A 196 -13.52 -52.37 13.14
CA ASP A 196 -12.99 -53.43 14.01
C ASP A 196 -11.47 -53.69 13.86
N ASN A 197 -10.80 -52.98 12.95
CA ASN A 197 -9.37 -53.19 12.71
C ASN A 197 -8.55 -52.04 13.34
N MET A 198 -8.02 -52.27 14.54
CA MET A 198 -7.27 -51.26 15.32
C MET A 198 -6.02 -50.74 14.61
N GLU A 199 -5.33 -51.57 13.84
CA GLU A 199 -4.14 -51.18 13.09
C GLU A 199 -4.51 -50.16 11.98
N LYS A 200 -5.54 -50.47 11.19
CA LYS A 200 -6.06 -49.56 10.17
C LYS A 200 -6.68 -48.31 10.77
N GLN A 201 -7.37 -48.41 11.89
CA GLN A 201 -7.90 -47.29 12.62
C GLN A 201 -6.80 -46.31 13.03
N THR A 202 -5.67 -46.85 13.53
CA THR A 202 -4.52 -46.03 13.93
C THR A 202 -3.86 -45.37 12.70
N GLU A 203 -3.69 -46.16 11.61
CA GLU A 203 -3.17 -45.63 10.35
C GLU A 203 -4.03 -44.48 9.79
N TYR A 204 -5.36 -44.68 9.72
CA TYR A 204 -6.25 -43.66 9.17
C TYR A 204 -6.32 -42.40 10.06
N ARG A 205 -6.36 -42.55 11.39
CA ARG A 205 -6.30 -41.43 12.33
C ARG A 205 -5.02 -40.59 12.15
N THR A 206 -3.88 -41.26 11.98
CA THR A 206 -2.60 -40.58 11.71
C THR A 206 -2.67 -39.82 10.41
N LYS A 207 -3.16 -40.41 9.32
CA LYS A 207 -3.31 -39.76 8.03
C LYS A 207 -4.32 -38.59 8.05
N VAL A 208 -5.42 -38.72 8.80
CA VAL A 208 -6.38 -37.62 9.01
C VAL A 208 -5.71 -36.46 9.73
N LYS A 209 -4.94 -36.74 10.78
CA LYS A 209 -4.18 -35.71 11.52
C LYS A 209 -3.15 -35.03 10.62
N GLU A 210 -2.42 -35.75 9.79
CA GLU A 210 -1.47 -35.20 8.82
C GLU A 210 -2.16 -34.28 7.79
N ALA A 211 -3.28 -34.75 7.22
CA ALA A 211 -4.05 -33.97 6.26
C ALA A 211 -4.68 -32.72 6.89
N SER A 212 -5.12 -32.81 8.15
CA SER A 212 -5.65 -31.64 8.90
C SER A 212 -4.55 -30.62 9.20
N ASN A 213 -3.37 -31.06 9.59
CA ASN A 213 -2.23 -30.18 9.83
C ASN A 213 -1.81 -29.44 8.54
N LEU A 214 -1.78 -30.16 7.41
CA LEU A 214 -1.49 -29.55 6.11
C LEU A 214 -2.54 -28.47 5.74
N LEU A 215 -3.82 -28.75 6.00
CA LEU A 215 -4.90 -27.80 5.76
C LEU A 215 -4.74 -26.54 6.63
N LEU A 216 -4.41 -26.70 7.91
CA LEU A 216 -4.17 -25.59 8.82
C LEU A 216 -2.98 -24.73 8.37
N GLU A 217 -1.90 -25.36 7.93
CA GLU A 217 -0.73 -24.66 7.39
C GLU A 217 -1.11 -23.83 6.16
N LEU A 218 -1.85 -24.42 5.21
CA LEU A 218 -2.37 -23.75 4.02
C LEU A 218 -3.22 -22.53 4.37
N VAL A 219 -4.18 -22.68 5.29
CA VAL A 219 -5.07 -21.58 5.71
C VAL A 219 -4.26 -20.45 6.36
N ASN A 220 -3.31 -20.79 7.24
CA ASN A 220 -2.46 -19.81 7.89
C ASN A 220 -1.55 -19.07 6.89
N ASP A 221 -1.01 -19.77 5.90
CA ASP A 221 -0.20 -19.16 4.85
C ASP A 221 -1.00 -18.15 4.02
N VAL A 222 -2.26 -18.49 3.68
CA VAL A 222 -3.16 -17.60 2.95
C VAL A 222 -3.51 -16.35 3.77
N LEU A 223 -3.84 -16.54 5.05
CA LEU A 223 -4.15 -15.42 5.96
C LEU A 223 -2.97 -14.47 6.11
N ASP A 224 -1.76 -15.03 6.26
CA ASP A 224 -0.57 -14.21 6.39
C ASP A 224 -0.21 -13.48 5.08
N MET A 225 -0.37 -14.15 3.93
CA MET A 225 -0.16 -13.50 2.65
C MET A 225 -1.14 -12.34 2.46
N SER A 226 -2.41 -12.54 2.80
CA SER A 226 -3.43 -11.49 2.76
C SER A 226 -3.07 -10.29 3.65
N LYS A 227 -2.61 -10.54 4.88
CA LYS A 227 -2.18 -9.48 5.81
C LYS A 227 -0.90 -8.78 5.37
N LEU A 228 0.01 -9.50 4.71
CA LEU A 228 1.23 -8.92 4.12
C LEU A 228 0.88 -8.00 2.93
N GLU A 229 -0.12 -8.37 2.13
CA GLU A 229 -0.56 -7.55 0.99
C GLU A 229 -1.36 -6.31 1.41
N SER A 230 -2.22 -6.43 2.42
CA SER A 230 -2.97 -5.29 2.99
C SER A 230 -2.08 -4.33 3.81
N GLY A 231 -0.86 -4.76 4.16
CA GLY A 231 0.03 -3.98 5.03
C GLY A 231 -0.33 -4.04 6.52
N GLU A 232 -1.31 -4.84 6.90
CA GLU A 232 -1.83 -4.98 8.27
C GLU A 232 -0.88 -5.69 9.23
N ILE A 233 0.20 -6.31 8.75
CA ILE A 233 1.19 -6.90 9.65
C ILE A 233 1.86 -5.82 10.47
N VAL A 234 1.64 -5.86 11.77
CA VAL A 234 2.33 -5.04 12.77
C VAL A 234 3.49 -5.86 13.35
N LEU A 235 4.70 -5.31 13.29
CA LEU A 235 5.85 -5.91 13.96
C LEU A 235 5.74 -5.65 15.46
N GLU A 236 5.96 -6.71 16.24
CA GLU A 236 6.10 -6.58 17.68
C GLU A 236 7.52 -6.08 18.01
N GLU A 237 7.61 -5.24 19.03
CA GLU A 237 8.87 -4.88 19.65
C GLU A 237 8.88 -5.40 21.09
N ILE A 238 8.91 -6.75 21.23
CA ILE A 238 8.94 -7.38 22.55
C ILE A 238 10.30 -8.05 22.80
N PRO A 239 10.73 -8.14 24.07
CA PRO A 239 11.97 -8.82 24.41
C PRO A 239 11.84 -10.32 24.16
N PHE A 240 12.83 -10.90 23.48
CA PHE A 240 12.90 -12.33 23.24
C PHE A 240 14.32 -12.86 23.27
N ASN A 241 14.49 -14.15 23.54
CA ASN A 241 15.78 -14.80 23.53
C ASN A 241 15.92 -15.65 22.25
N LEU A 242 16.85 -15.26 21.38
CA LEU A 242 17.10 -15.93 20.10
C LEU A 242 17.48 -17.41 20.27
N SER A 243 18.25 -17.74 21.34
CA SER A 243 18.64 -19.13 21.59
C SER A 243 17.44 -20.01 21.98
N LYS A 244 16.42 -19.44 22.64
CA LYS A 244 15.19 -20.16 22.97
C LYS A 244 14.38 -20.48 21.70
N ILE A 245 14.17 -19.47 20.85
CA ILE A 245 13.48 -19.65 19.56
C ILE A 245 14.22 -20.66 18.69
N SER A 246 15.54 -20.52 18.56
CA SER A 246 16.34 -21.47 17.80
C SER A 246 16.16 -22.89 18.32
N ARG A 247 16.19 -23.10 19.64
CA ARG A 247 16.00 -24.43 20.23
C ARG A 247 14.64 -25.01 19.88
N GLU A 248 13.56 -24.22 19.99
CA GLU A 248 12.21 -24.65 19.64
C GLU A 248 12.10 -25.09 18.17
N VAL A 249 12.70 -24.33 17.26
CA VAL A 249 12.74 -24.66 15.83
C VAL A 249 13.55 -25.93 15.59
N PHE A 250 14.75 -26.03 16.21
CA PHE A 250 15.63 -27.16 15.97
C PHE A 250 15.11 -28.48 16.51
N VAL A 251 14.34 -28.52 17.60
CA VAL A 251 13.66 -29.73 18.08
C VAL A 251 12.76 -30.32 16.98
N VAL A 252 12.00 -29.50 16.30
CA VAL A 252 11.11 -29.94 15.20
C VAL A 252 11.93 -30.40 13.99
N ILE A 253 12.93 -29.62 13.60
CA ILE A 253 13.76 -29.91 12.42
C ILE A 253 14.63 -31.16 12.64
N GLU A 254 15.16 -31.39 13.83
CA GLU A 254 15.94 -32.61 14.18
C GLU A 254 15.07 -33.88 14.11
N GLN A 255 13.80 -33.79 14.54
CA GLN A 255 12.87 -34.89 14.38
C GLN A 255 12.63 -35.20 12.89
N MET A 256 12.33 -34.20 12.07
CA MET A 256 12.17 -34.37 10.63
C MET A 256 13.43 -34.93 9.96
N ALA A 257 14.60 -34.48 10.41
CA ALA A 257 15.91 -34.93 9.91
C ALA A 257 16.15 -36.42 10.19
N ALA A 258 15.79 -36.86 11.38
CA ALA A 258 15.92 -38.26 11.77
C ALA A 258 15.05 -39.19 10.90
N GLU A 259 13.83 -38.75 10.55
CA GLU A 259 12.91 -39.52 9.69
C GLU A 259 13.43 -39.68 8.24
N GLN A 260 14.22 -38.74 7.76
CA GLN A 260 14.75 -38.71 6.39
C GLN A 260 16.26 -39.04 6.29
N ASN A 261 16.92 -39.41 7.39
CA ASN A 261 18.35 -39.65 7.49
C ASN A 261 19.22 -38.44 7.03
N ILE A 262 18.76 -37.21 7.26
CA ILE A 262 19.47 -35.99 6.93
C ILE A 262 20.30 -35.57 8.14
N ARG A 263 21.56 -35.16 7.92
CA ARG A 263 22.44 -34.66 8.98
C ARG A 263 22.43 -33.15 9.07
N ILE A 264 22.18 -32.63 10.27
CA ILE A 264 22.31 -31.21 10.59
C ILE A 264 23.69 -30.95 11.17
N VAL A 265 24.41 -30.00 10.60
CA VAL A 265 25.78 -29.63 10.98
C VAL A 265 25.83 -28.13 11.30
N TRP A 266 26.18 -27.81 12.52
CA TRP A 266 26.48 -26.44 12.92
C TRP A 266 27.90 -26.08 12.53
N GLU A 267 28.08 -25.11 11.58
CA GLU A 267 29.40 -24.63 11.15
C GLU A 267 29.90 -23.50 12.04
N LYS A 268 29.07 -22.52 12.33
CA LYS A 268 29.42 -21.38 13.18
C LYS A 268 28.26 -20.94 14.05
N LYS A 269 28.53 -20.61 15.30
CA LYS A 269 27.57 -20.03 16.24
C LYS A 269 28.30 -18.97 17.08
N GLU A 270 28.41 -17.77 16.50
CA GLU A 270 29.11 -16.65 17.13
C GLU A 270 28.08 -15.55 17.42
N ILE A 271 27.43 -15.65 18.58
CA ILE A 271 26.37 -14.74 19.05
C ILE A 271 26.77 -14.25 20.43
N THR A 272 26.96 -12.96 20.57
CA THR A 272 27.25 -12.27 21.82
C THR A 272 25.94 -11.88 22.53
N HIS A 273 25.03 -11.23 21.81
CA HIS A 273 23.75 -10.77 22.34
C HIS A 273 22.63 -11.73 21.94
N ARG A 274 22.09 -12.42 22.92
CA ARG A 274 21.00 -13.40 22.71
C ARG A 274 19.62 -12.84 23.02
N ASP A 275 19.58 -11.84 23.89
CA ASP A 275 18.36 -11.16 24.29
C ASP A 275 18.18 -9.93 23.40
N LEU A 276 17.10 -9.96 22.63
CA LEU A 276 16.84 -9.02 21.55
C LEU A 276 15.42 -8.49 21.66
N MET A 277 15.16 -7.34 21.04
CA MET A 277 13.83 -6.77 20.86
C MET A 277 13.36 -7.01 19.44
N GLY A 278 12.11 -7.45 19.29
CA GLY A 278 11.52 -7.70 17.97
C GLY A 278 10.30 -8.60 18.01
N SER A 279 9.99 -9.26 16.90
CA SER A 279 8.82 -10.13 16.71
C SER A 279 9.21 -11.61 16.69
N PRO A 280 9.24 -12.28 17.87
CA PRO A 280 9.72 -13.67 17.99
C PRO A 280 8.94 -14.66 17.11
N GLY A 281 7.62 -14.48 16.96
CA GLY A 281 6.78 -15.30 16.11
C GLY A 281 7.20 -15.27 14.64
N TYR A 282 7.52 -14.09 14.12
CA TYR A 282 7.99 -13.96 12.73
C TYR A 282 9.41 -14.46 12.52
N VAL A 283 10.30 -14.27 13.51
CA VAL A 283 11.65 -14.88 13.49
C VAL A 283 11.54 -16.40 13.41
N LYS A 284 10.73 -17.02 14.27
CA LYS A 284 10.47 -18.46 14.27
C LYS A 284 9.91 -18.93 12.91
N ARG A 285 8.96 -18.20 12.35
CA ARG A 285 8.34 -18.52 11.06
C ARG A 285 9.33 -18.45 9.90
N VAL A 286 10.18 -17.42 9.85
CA VAL A 286 11.24 -17.31 8.84
C VAL A 286 12.20 -18.50 8.94
N MET A 287 12.65 -18.82 10.15
CA MET A 287 13.54 -19.98 10.36
C MET A 287 12.90 -21.28 9.92
N MET A 288 11.63 -21.52 10.30
CA MET A 288 10.89 -22.73 9.90
C MET A 288 10.76 -22.85 8.39
N ASN A 289 10.40 -21.76 7.70
CA ASN A 289 10.23 -21.78 6.24
C ASN A 289 11.55 -22.14 5.51
N ILE A 290 12.68 -21.61 5.97
CA ILE A 290 13.97 -21.90 5.35
C ILE A 290 14.42 -23.32 5.65
N LEU A 291 14.35 -23.74 6.92
CA LEU A 291 14.84 -25.05 7.34
C LEU A 291 13.94 -26.19 6.84
N SER A 292 12.62 -26.01 6.84
CA SER A 292 11.70 -27.00 6.28
C SER A 292 11.88 -27.18 4.77
N ASN A 293 12.19 -26.11 4.03
CA ASN A 293 12.56 -26.23 2.63
C ASN A 293 13.88 -26.98 2.42
N ALA A 294 14.91 -26.66 3.23
CA ALA A 294 16.19 -27.36 3.19
C ALA A 294 16.04 -28.86 3.50
N MET A 295 15.08 -29.22 4.36
CA MET A 295 14.72 -30.63 4.64
C MET A 295 13.98 -31.26 3.47
N LYS A 296 12.91 -30.60 3.04
CA LYS A 296 11.97 -31.09 2.05
C LYS A 296 12.62 -31.37 0.68
N TYR A 297 13.51 -30.48 0.25
CA TYR A 297 14.18 -30.56 -1.05
C TYR A 297 15.59 -31.16 -0.96
N ASN A 298 15.93 -31.77 0.19
CA ASN A 298 17.20 -32.48 0.34
C ASN A 298 17.14 -33.87 -0.28
N ARG A 299 18.30 -34.49 -0.35
CA ARG A 299 18.46 -35.88 -0.75
C ARG A 299 18.48 -36.77 0.49
N GLU A 300 18.12 -38.01 0.31
CA GLU A 300 18.30 -39.03 1.34
C GLU A 300 19.79 -39.12 1.72
N ASN A 301 20.10 -39.16 3.02
CA ASN A 301 21.44 -39.05 3.59
C ASN A 301 22.17 -37.73 3.27
N GLY A 302 21.44 -36.66 2.95
CA GLY A 302 21.99 -35.33 2.71
C GLY A 302 22.41 -34.61 3.99
N HIS A 303 22.90 -33.40 3.82
CA HIS A 303 23.36 -32.55 4.90
C HIS A 303 22.69 -31.18 4.85
N ILE A 304 22.48 -30.58 6.03
CA ILE A 304 22.12 -29.18 6.19
C ILE A 304 23.18 -28.53 7.08
N TYR A 305 23.86 -27.56 6.55
CA TYR A 305 24.86 -26.77 7.27
C TYR A 305 24.26 -25.44 7.72
N ILE A 306 24.44 -25.13 8.98
CA ILE A 306 23.82 -23.95 9.60
C ILE A 306 24.90 -23.10 10.24
N SER A 307 24.82 -21.80 10.01
CA SER A 307 25.62 -20.84 10.72
C SER A 307 24.76 -19.68 11.18
N CYS A 308 25.02 -19.18 12.38
CA CYS A 308 24.38 -17.98 12.91
C CYS A 308 25.47 -17.13 13.56
N ILE A 309 25.69 -15.96 12.99
CA ILE A 309 26.73 -15.02 13.46
C ILE A 309 26.12 -13.66 13.70
N GLU A 310 26.68 -12.96 14.67
CA GLU A 310 26.33 -11.60 14.98
C GLU A 310 27.30 -10.65 14.28
N ILE A 311 26.74 -9.72 13.50
CA ILE A 311 27.50 -8.67 12.80
C ILE A 311 27.24 -7.34 13.53
N PRO A 312 28.26 -6.70 14.11
CA PRO A 312 28.10 -5.41 14.77
C PRO A 312 27.56 -4.36 13.79
N SER A 313 26.50 -3.64 14.16
CA SER A 313 25.84 -2.65 13.31
C SER A 313 26.50 -1.27 13.31
N GLY A 314 27.52 -1.05 14.14
CA GLY A 314 28.14 0.26 14.35
C GLY A 314 27.32 1.23 15.22
N GLN A 315 26.12 0.85 15.64
CA GLN A 315 25.31 1.55 16.63
C GLN A 315 25.29 0.74 17.95
N PRO A 316 25.50 1.36 19.12
CA PRO A 316 25.70 0.64 20.39
C PRO A 316 24.53 -0.24 20.85
N GLU A 317 23.31 0.05 20.39
CA GLU A 317 22.07 -0.62 20.85
C GLU A 317 21.46 -1.55 19.80
N THR A 318 22.13 -1.72 18.65
CA THR A 318 21.62 -2.55 17.57
C THR A 318 22.67 -3.52 17.05
N THR A 319 22.23 -4.68 16.64
CA THR A 319 23.08 -5.70 16.03
C THR A 319 22.37 -6.32 14.84
N THR A 320 23.12 -6.91 13.91
CA THR A 320 22.56 -7.66 12.78
C THR A 320 22.86 -9.14 12.96
N MET A 321 21.81 -9.95 12.96
CA MET A 321 21.97 -11.40 12.95
C MET A 321 22.00 -11.91 11.51
N GLU A 322 23.07 -12.60 11.17
CA GLU A 322 23.18 -13.33 9.90
C GLU A 322 22.95 -14.82 10.16
N PHE A 323 21.93 -15.34 9.52
CA PHE A 323 21.60 -16.77 9.53
C PHE A 323 21.85 -17.34 8.13
N VAL A 324 22.68 -18.38 8.06
CA VAL A 324 23.00 -19.09 6.82
C VAL A 324 22.52 -20.52 6.93
N CYS A 325 21.77 -20.95 5.92
CA CYS A 325 21.32 -22.33 5.76
C CYS A 325 21.76 -22.84 4.39
N ARG A 326 22.64 -23.84 4.38
CA ARG A 326 23.14 -24.51 3.17
C ARG A 326 22.72 -25.97 3.17
N ASP A 327 21.98 -26.39 2.17
CA ASP A 327 21.60 -27.79 1.96
C ASP A 327 22.40 -28.43 0.83
N THR A 328 22.41 -29.76 0.80
CA THR A 328 22.98 -30.58 -0.28
C THR A 328 21.89 -31.20 -1.15
N GLY A 329 20.77 -30.53 -1.26
CA GLY A 329 19.58 -31.01 -1.93
C GLY A 329 19.64 -31.01 -3.45
N ILE A 330 18.47 -30.95 -4.06
CA ILE A 330 18.34 -30.96 -5.53
C ILE A 330 18.78 -29.64 -6.19
N GLY A 331 18.86 -28.55 -5.41
CA GLY A 331 19.08 -27.20 -5.95
C GLY A 331 17.91 -26.71 -6.77
N MET A 332 18.11 -25.65 -7.52
CA MET A 332 17.09 -24.97 -8.36
C MET A 332 17.63 -24.66 -9.74
N SER A 333 16.81 -24.82 -10.79
CA SER A 333 17.13 -24.39 -12.15
C SER A 333 17.27 -22.86 -12.23
N GLU A 334 18.05 -22.35 -13.19
CA GLU A 334 18.24 -20.91 -13.41
C GLU A 334 16.92 -20.19 -13.72
N GLU A 335 15.96 -20.88 -14.32
CA GLU A 335 14.64 -20.34 -14.62
C GLU A 335 13.81 -20.18 -13.35
N PHE A 336 13.76 -21.21 -12.50
CA PHE A 336 13.01 -21.16 -11.24
C PHE A 336 13.60 -20.17 -10.24
N GLN A 337 14.91 -19.98 -10.21
CA GLN A 337 15.58 -19.00 -9.34
C GLN A 337 15.05 -17.57 -9.52
N LYS A 338 14.55 -17.21 -10.69
CA LYS A 338 13.96 -15.89 -10.97
C LYS A 338 12.60 -15.70 -10.28
N HIS A 339 11.93 -16.80 -9.98
CA HIS A 339 10.54 -16.84 -9.50
C HIS A 339 10.38 -17.37 -8.07
N ILE A 340 11.46 -17.80 -7.39
CA ILE A 340 11.38 -18.44 -6.07
C ILE A 340 10.64 -17.61 -5.01
N PHE A 341 10.65 -16.29 -5.12
CA PHE A 341 9.95 -15.38 -4.22
C PHE A 341 8.59 -14.92 -4.75
N GLU A 342 8.17 -15.42 -5.90
CA GLU A 342 6.81 -15.18 -6.38
C GLU A 342 5.83 -16.11 -5.67
N PRO A 343 4.65 -15.63 -5.30
CA PRO A 343 3.63 -16.48 -4.68
C PRO A 343 3.31 -17.68 -5.57
N PHE A 344 3.22 -18.88 -4.97
CA PHE A 344 2.89 -20.15 -5.63
C PHE A 344 3.90 -20.69 -6.64
N ALA A 345 5.07 -20.08 -6.73
CA ALA A 345 6.13 -20.62 -7.57
C ALA A 345 6.57 -22.00 -7.07
N GLN A 346 6.53 -22.99 -7.93
CA GLN A 346 7.00 -24.35 -7.70
C GLN A 346 7.70 -24.84 -8.97
N GLU A 347 8.88 -25.40 -8.83
CA GLU A 347 9.70 -25.86 -9.96
C GLU A 347 9.09 -27.06 -10.70
N HIS A 348 8.32 -27.89 -9.99
CA HIS A 348 7.71 -29.10 -10.52
C HIS A 348 6.21 -29.13 -10.15
N SER A 349 5.35 -28.72 -11.07
CA SER A 349 3.89 -28.72 -10.90
C SER A 349 3.19 -30.00 -11.38
N GLY A 350 3.89 -31.13 -11.42
CA GLY A 350 3.33 -32.42 -11.85
C GLY A 350 2.64 -33.17 -10.68
N SER A 351 1.48 -33.78 -10.96
CA SER A 351 0.63 -34.51 -10.01
C SER A 351 1.28 -35.74 -9.31
N ARG A 352 2.58 -35.92 -9.41
CA ARG A 352 3.39 -37.00 -8.81
C ARG A 352 4.62 -36.54 -8.02
N THR A 353 4.72 -35.26 -7.67
CA THR A 353 5.87 -34.80 -6.89
C THR A 353 5.73 -35.24 -5.44
N LYS A 354 6.77 -35.90 -4.94
CA LYS A 354 6.95 -36.33 -3.55
C LYS A 354 6.92 -35.15 -2.55
N PHE A 355 6.87 -33.92 -3.05
CA PHE A 355 7.07 -32.69 -2.31
C PHE A 355 5.85 -31.76 -2.45
N ALA A 356 4.78 -32.04 -1.71
CA ALA A 356 3.63 -31.13 -1.60
C ALA A 356 4.02 -29.87 -0.81
N GLY A 357 3.61 -28.71 -1.27
CA GLY A 357 3.84 -27.43 -0.57
C GLY A 357 3.00 -26.33 -1.18
N THR A 358 2.76 -25.28 -0.42
CA THR A 358 1.91 -24.15 -0.81
C THR A 358 2.54 -23.23 -1.84
N GLY A 359 3.89 -23.20 -1.93
CA GLY A 359 4.62 -22.18 -2.69
C GLY A 359 4.54 -20.78 -2.07
N LEU A 360 4.01 -20.66 -0.84
CA LEU A 360 3.86 -19.39 -0.13
C LEU A 360 4.98 -19.14 0.89
N GLY A 361 5.62 -20.20 1.39
CA GLY A 361 6.62 -20.06 2.45
C GLY A 361 7.77 -19.11 2.14
N MET A 362 8.36 -19.18 0.94
CA MET A 362 9.47 -18.30 0.53
C MET A 362 9.05 -16.83 0.30
N PRO A 363 7.95 -16.53 -0.42
CA PRO A 363 7.40 -15.19 -0.48
C PRO A 363 7.08 -14.57 0.88
N ILE A 364 6.48 -15.35 1.79
CA ILE A 364 6.17 -14.90 3.15
C ILE A 364 7.47 -14.60 3.90
N ALA A 365 8.44 -15.52 3.88
CA ALA A 365 9.73 -15.32 4.55
C ALA A 365 10.42 -14.04 4.07
N LYS A 366 10.49 -13.81 2.74
CA LYS A 366 11.08 -12.60 2.17
C LYS A 366 10.38 -11.34 2.64
N LYS A 367 9.05 -11.28 2.54
CA LYS A 367 8.27 -10.10 2.96
C LYS A 367 8.41 -9.82 4.46
N LEU A 368 8.44 -10.86 5.30
CA LEU A 368 8.67 -10.71 6.75
C LEU A 368 10.07 -10.17 7.04
N ILE A 369 11.09 -10.70 6.38
CA ILE A 369 12.48 -10.23 6.52
C ILE A 369 12.59 -8.77 6.09
N GLU A 370 12.04 -8.40 4.94
CA GLU A 370 12.03 -7.02 4.44
C GLU A 370 11.30 -6.08 5.42
N LYS A 371 10.18 -6.52 5.98
CA LYS A 371 9.42 -5.74 6.97
C LYS A 371 10.19 -5.56 8.29
N MET A 372 10.99 -6.56 8.68
CA MET A 372 11.93 -6.46 9.82
C MET A 372 13.19 -5.62 9.49
N GLY A 373 13.26 -4.99 8.32
CA GLY A 373 14.39 -4.18 7.90
C GLY A 373 15.62 -5.00 7.46
N GLY A 374 15.45 -6.30 7.23
CA GLY A 374 16.48 -7.23 6.82
C GLY A 374 16.53 -7.49 5.32
N ALA A 375 17.38 -8.42 4.94
CA ALA A 375 17.54 -8.89 3.56
C ALA A 375 17.74 -10.40 3.51
N ILE A 376 17.26 -11.03 2.45
CA ILE A 376 17.50 -12.43 2.11
C ILE A 376 18.14 -12.54 0.74
N THR A 377 19.19 -13.32 0.65
CA THR A 377 19.87 -13.69 -0.60
C THR A 377 20.05 -15.20 -0.66
N PHE A 378 20.25 -15.74 -1.85
CA PHE A 378 20.51 -17.16 -2.02
C PHE A 378 21.45 -17.41 -3.20
N GLU A 379 22.11 -18.56 -3.14
CA GLU A 379 22.86 -19.16 -4.23
C GLU A 379 22.38 -20.61 -4.39
N SER A 380 22.11 -21.05 -5.60
CA SER A 380 21.64 -22.40 -5.86
C SER A 380 22.23 -22.93 -7.16
N VAL A 381 22.58 -24.20 -7.14
CA VAL A 381 23.05 -24.94 -8.32
C VAL A 381 22.25 -26.24 -8.41
N GLU A 382 21.58 -26.43 -9.53
CA GLU A 382 20.80 -27.62 -9.78
C GLU A 382 21.67 -28.89 -9.64
N GLY A 383 21.18 -29.85 -8.90
CA GLY A 383 21.90 -31.05 -8.60
C GLY A 383 22.97 -30.95 -7.49
N VAL A 384 23.23 -29.78 -6.91
CA VAL A 384 24.24 -29.58 -5.87
C VAL A 384 23.62 -29.19 -4.52
N GLY A 385 22.68 -28.23 -4.53
CA GLY A 385 21.99 -27.73 -3.33
C GLY A 385 21.78 -26.23 -3.36
N THR A 386 21.32 -25.69 -2.23
CA THR A 386 20.99 -24.26 -2.08
C THR A 386 21.60 -23.69 -0.81
N THR A 387 22.04 -22.43 -0.86
CA THR A 387 22.49 -21.66 0.29
C THR A 387 21.63 -20.41 0.41
N PHE A 388 20.92 -20.27 1.52
CA PHE A 388 20.22 -19.05 1.89
C PHE A 388 21.00 -18.26 2.91
N VAL A 389 21.11 -16.95 2.72
CA VAL A 389 21.71 -16.00 3.66
C VAL A 389 20.66 -14.95 4.03
N ILE A 390 20.36 -14.85 5.32
CA ILE A 390 19.38 -13.95 5.89
C ILE A 390 20.08 -13.02 6.85
N ARG A 391 19.86 -11.72 6.70
CA ARG A 391 20.38 -10.68 7.60
C ARG A 391 19.22 -9.88 8.14
N VAL A 392 19.08 -9.84 9.47
CA VAL A 392 18.01 -9.08 10.13
C VAL A 392 18.62 -8.22 11.24
N PRO A 393 18.38 -6.91 11.22
CA PRO A 393 18.79 -6.04 12.32
C PRO A 393 17.85 -6.20 13.51
N PHE A 394 18.40 -6.20 14.71
CA PHE A 394 17.66 -6.23 15.97
C PHE A 394 18.19 -5.19 16.93
N ARG A 395 17.33 -4.67 17.78
CA ARG A 395 17.75 -3.91 18.95
C ARG A 395 18.12 -4.88 20.08
N ILE A 396 19.19 -4.57 20.79
CA ILE A 396 19.66 -5.39 21.91
C ILE A 396 18.80 -5.05 23.14
N ASP A 397 18.30 -6.07 23.83
CA ASP A 397 17.60 -5.92 25.11
C ASP A 397 18.62 -5.77 26.23
N THR A 398 18.89 -4.54 26.64
CA THR A 398 19.85 -4.21 27.72
C THR A 398 19.27 -4.39 29.12
N ASP A 399 17.95 -4.53 29.26
CA ASP A 399 17.30 -4.59 30.58
C ASP A 399 17.26 -6.01 31.18
N ARG A 400 17.64 -7.02 30.42
CA ARG A 400 17.53 -8.45 30.79
C ARG A 400 18.76 -9.08 31.42
N ASP A 401 19.87 -8.36 31.59
CA ASP A 401 21.13 -8.88 32.16
C ASP A 401 21.04 -9.32 33.65
N SER A 402 19.84 -9.27 34.27
CA SER A 402 19.67 -9.56 35.70
C SER A 402 18.69 -10.68 36.08
N LYS A 403 18.07 -11.38 35.15
CA LYS A 403 17.18 -12.52 35.49
C LYS A 403 17.56 -13.81 34.77
N VAL A 404 18.43 -14.56 35.37
CA VAL A 404 18.65 -15.98 35.06
C VAL A 404 17.40 -16.75 35.47
N GLU A 405 16.56 -17.13 34.52
CA GLU A 405 15.51 -18.13 34.76
C GLU A 405 16.20 -19.50 34.93
N THR A 406 16.40 -19.90 36.16
CA THR A 406 16.68 -21.30 36.51
C THR A 406 15.42 -22.10 36.21
N GLY A 407 15.40 -22.78 35.06
CA GLY A 407 14.32 -23.68 34.68
C GLY A 407 14.35 -24.96 35.53
N GLU A 408 13.70 -24.97 36.66
CA GLU A 408 13.25 -26.22 37.27
C GLU A 408 12.12 -26.81 36.44
N LYS A 409 12.28 -28.08 36.03
CA LYS A 409 11.19 -28.91 35.50
C LYS A 409 10.22 -29.21 36.63
N THR A 410 9.34 -28.29 36.94
CA THR A 410 8.16 -28.61 37.75
C THR A 410 7.16 -29.37 36.85
N GLU A 411 6.68 -30.51 37.31
CA GLU A 411 5.55 -31.19 36.66
C GLU A 411 4.36 -30.23 36.70
N VAL A 412 3.98 -29.74 35.54
CA VAL A 412 2.89 -28.76 35.37
C VAL A 412 1.60 -29.55 35.31
N SER A 413 0.72 -29.39 36.30
CA SER A 413 -0.58 -30.07 36.37
C SER A 413 -1.71 -29.09 36.60
N ILE A 414 -2.85 -29.29 35.91
CA ILE A 414 -4.11 -28.54 36.12
C ILE A 414 -5.15 -29.40 36.84
N ARG A 415 -4.74 -30.49 37.42
CA ARG A 415 -5.64 -31.45 38.06
C ARG A 415 -6.37 -30.84 39.24
N GLY A 416 -7.70 -30.94 39.21
CA GLY A 416 -8.57 -30.42 40.28
C GLY A 416 -8.86 -28.92 40.16
N LEU A 417 -8.38 -28.22 39.11
CA LEU A 417 -8.77 -26.83 38.84
C LEU A 417 -10.18 -26.75 38.26
N HIS A 418 -10.94 -25.78 38.70
CA HIS A 418 -12.27 -25.44 38.19
C HIS A 418 -12.16 -24.35 37.13
N ILE A 419 -12.46 -24.67 35.89
CA ILE A 419 -12.29 -23.82 34.72
C ILE A 419 -13.66 -23.39 34.17
N LEU A 420 -13.90 -22.11 34.05
CA LEU A 420 -15.02 -21.57 33.27
C LEU A 420 -14.61 -21.42 31.82
N LEU A 421 -15.21 -22.20 30.92
CA LEU A 421 -14.91 -22.21 29.49
C LEU A 421 -16.06 -21.56 28.71
N ALA A 422 -15.76 -20.44 28.03
CA ALA A 422 -16.69 -19.73 27.17
C ALA A 422 -16.31 -19.92 25.70
N GLU A 423 -17.19 -20.56 24.93
CA GLU A 423 -17.01 -20.92 23.51
C GLU A 423 -18.39 -21.07 22.85
N ASP A 424 -18.62 -20.49 21.70
CA ASP A 424 -19.92 -20.53 21.01
C ASP A 424 -20.06 -21.70 20.03
N ASN A 425 -18.94 -22.29 19.60
CA ASN A 425 -18.92 -23.41 18.70
C ASN A 425 -18.93 -24.75 19.45
N GLU A 426 -19.97 -25.57 19.20
CA GLU A 426 -20.19 -26.85 19.88
C GLU A 426 -18.99 -27.80 19.76
N LEU A 427 -18.41 -27.92 18.56
CA LEU A 427 -17.25 -28.78 18.33
C LEU A 427 -16.00 -28.29 19.10
N ASN A 428 -15.74 -26.98 19.08
CA ASN A 428 -14.63 -26.41 19.83
C ASN A 428 -14.82 -26.57 21.33
N MET A 429 -16.05 -26.39 21.81
CA MET A 429 -16.41 -26.58 23.21
C MET A 429 -16.13 -28.03 23.65
N GLU A 430 -16.60 -29.03 22.88
CA GLU A 430 -16.37 -30.44 23.17
C GLU A 430 -14.88 -30.81 23.17
N ILE A 431 -14.12 -30.29 22.19
CA ILE A 431 -12.68 -30.53 22.09
C ILE A 431 -11.96 -29.95 23.30
N ALA A 432 -12.22 -28.70 23.63
CA ALA A 432 -11.57 -28.01 24.76
C ALA A 432 -11.96 -28.64 26.10
N GLU A 433 -13.24 -28.97 26.30
CA GLU A 433 -13.72 -29.70 27.48
C GLU A 433 -12.99 -31.03 27.63
N PHE A 434 -12.99 -31.87 26.59
CA PHE A 434 -12.32 -33.18 26.59
C PHE A 434 -10.83 -33.03 26.95
N MET A 435 -10.14 -32.09 26.33
CA MET A 435 -8.72 -31.84 26.58
C MET A 435 -8.45 -31.49 28.05
N LEU A 436 -9.22 -30.57 28.63
CA LEU A 436 -9.05 -30.10 30.00
C LEU A 436 -9.42 -31.18 31.02
N GLN A 437 -10.52 -31.91 30.79
CA GLN A 437 -10.97 -33.01 31.65
C GLN A 437 -10.00 -34.20 31.63
N ASN A 438 -9.37 -34.48 30.47
CA ASN A 438 -8.37 -35.57 30.37
C ASN A 438 -7.11 -35.26 31.22
N GLU A 439 -6.81 -33.99 31.43
CA GLU A 439 -5.74 -33.49 32.33
C GLU A 439 -6.22 -33.32 33.78
N GLY A 440 -7.46 -33.68 34.06
CA GLY A 440 -8.04 -33.76 35.41
C GLY A 440 -8.64 -32.45 35.92
N ALA A 441 -8.93 -31.46 35.08
CA ALA A 441 -9.65 -30.25 35.44
C ALA A 441 -11.17 -30.48 35.41
N GLU A 442 -11.90 -29.67 36.18
CA GLU A 442 -13.37 -29.59 36.11
C GLU A 442 -13.78 -28.40 35.25
N VAL A 443 -14.70 -28.61 34.31
CA VAL A 443 -15.06 -27.58 33.31
C VAL A 443 -16.53 -27.21 33.45
N THR A 444 -16.80 -25.93 33.62
CA THR A 444 -18.14 -25.32 33.51
C THR A 444 -18.24 -24.59 32.18
N LYS A 445 -19.28 -24.89 31.41
CA LYS A 445 -19.47 -24.37 30.05
C LYS A 445 -20.33 -23.10 30.05
N ALA A 446 -19.97 -22.14 29.18
CA ALA A 446 -20.76 -20.97 28.79
C ALA A 446 -20.75 -20.87 27.25
N TRP A 447 -21.91 -20.65 26.66
CA TRP A 447 -22.08 -20.63 25.19
C TRP A 447 -21.95 -19.25 24.57
N ASP A 448 -21.82 -18.23 25.37
CA ASP A 448 -21.52 -16.86 24.96
C ASP A 448 -20.93 -16.04 26.13
N GLY A 449 -20.44 -14.85 25.84
CA GLY A 449 -19.86 -13.97 26.87
C GLY A 449 -20.86 -13.54 27.94
N GLN A 450 -22.13 -13.38 27.61
CA GLN A 450 -23.16 -13.00 28.57
C GLN A 450 -23.46 -14.14 29.55
N GLU A 451 -23.48 -15.36 29.07
CA GLU A 451 -23.66 -16.56 29.92
C GLU A 451 -22.45 -16.74 30.85
N ALA A 452 -21.23 -16.55 30.34
CA ALA A 452 -20.01 -16.59 31.14
C ALA A 452 -20.04 -15.56 32.29
N VAL A 453 -20.43 -14.32 32.01
CA VAL A 453 -20.61 -13.29 33.04
C VAL A 453 -21.64 -13.71 34.06
N LYS A 454 -22.81 -14.19 33.66
CA LYS A 454 -23.89 -14.62 34.59
C LYS A 454 -23.50 -15.79 35.46
N ILE A 455 -22.78 -16.77 34.91
CA ILE A 455 -22.28 -17.93 35.67
C ILE A 455 -21.28 -17.46 36.71
N PHE A 456 -20.32 -16.64 36.30
CA PHE A 456 -19.31 -16.11 37.21
C PHE A 456 -19.90 -15.20 38.29
N GLU A 457 -20.87 -14.34 37.97
CA GLU A 457 -21.58 -13.48 38.93
C GLU A 457 -22.31 -14.30 40.00
N LYS A 458 -22.93 -15.42 39.64
CA LYS A 458 -23.71 -16.27 40.55
C LYS A 458 -22.84 -17.26 41.35
N SER A 459 -21.62 -17.52 40.90
CA SER A 459 -20.70 -18.42 41.59
C SER A 459 -20.22 -17.85 42.92
N ARG A 460 -19.72 -18.74 43.79
CA ARG A 460 -19.05 -18.29 45.02
C ARG A 460 -17.68 -17.72 44.71
N SER A 461 -17.18 -16.80 45.51
CA SER A 461 -15.79 -16.34 45.41
C SER A 461 -14.84 -17.54 45.53
N GLY A 462 -13.90 -17.69 44.61
CA GLY A 462 -12.95 -18.79 44.52
C GLY A 462 -13.55 -20.12 44.02
N GLU A 463 -14.74 -20.12 43.43
CA GLU A 463 -15.31 -21.33 42.81
C GLU A 463 -14.62 -21.68 41.48
N PHE A 464 -14.13 -20.67 40.73
CA PHE A 464 -13.34 -20.86 39.52
C PHE A 464 -11.90 -20.42 39.77
N ASP A 465 -10.96 -21.21 39.23
CA ASP A 465 -9.53 -20.91 39.28
C ASP A 465 -9.06 -20.09 38.06
N VAL A 466 -9.72 -20.26 36.91
CA VAL A 466 -9.38 -19.57 35.66
C VAL A 466 -10.59 -19.53 34.72
N ILE A 467 -10.65 -18.50 33.92
CA ILE A 467 -11.64 -18.35 32.83
C ILE A 467 -10.91 -18.45 31.48
N LEU A 468 -11.35 -19.38 30.64
CA LEU A 468 -10.97 -19.47 29.23
C LEU A 468 -12.08 -18.83 28.42
N MET A 469 -11.76 -17.77 27.67
CA MET A 469 -12.74 -16.90 27.03
C MET A 469 -12.44 -16.78 25.53
N ASP A 470 -13.34 -17.33 24.69
CA ASP A 470 -13.28 -16.99 23.27
C ASP A 470 -13.56 -15.51 23.05
N ILE A 471 -12.80 -14.90 22.13
CA ILE A 471 -12.98 -13.51 21.77
C ILE A 471 -14.21 -13.31 20.89
N MET A 472 -14.40 -14.19 19.92
CA MET A 472 -15.41 -14.04 18.86
C MET A 472 -16.65 -14.87 19.18
N MET A 473 -17.53 -14.33 19.98
CA MET A 473 -18.81 -14.98 20.34
C MET A 473 -19.99 -14.07 19.99
N PRO A 474 -21.18 -14.66 19.70
CA PRO A 474 -22.42 -13.94 19.50
C PRO A 474 -22.92 -13.34 20.84
N VAL A 475 -23.90 -12.46 20.78
CA VAL A 475 -24.56 -11.81 21.94
C VAL A 475 -23.63 -10.87 22.70
N MET A 476 -22.50 -11.38 23.21
CA MET A 476 -21.48 -10.62 23.91
C MET A 476 -20.11 -11.23 23.59
N ASN A 477 -19.22 -10.44 23.03
CA ASN A 477 -17.87 -10.89 22.70
C ASN A 477 -17.00 -11.02 23.95
N GLY A 478 -15.87 -11.73 23.84
CA GLY A 478 -15.01 -12.00 24.99
C GLY A 478 -14.40 -10.76 25.63
N TYR A 479 -14.11 -9.71 24.84
CA TYR A 479 -13.59 -8.44 25.39
C TYR A 479 -14.61 -7.73 26.27
N GLU A 480 -15.87 -7.71 25.83
CA GLU A 480 -16.98 -7.14 26.61
C GLU A 480 -17.24 -7.95 27.88
N ALA A 481 -17.23 -9.30 27.75
CA ALA A 481 -17.41 -10.20 28.87
C ALA A 481 -16.31 -10.00 29.94
N ALA A 482 -15.05 -9.93 29.53
CA ALA A 482 -13.93 -9.68 30.43
C ALA A 482 -14.06 -8.34 31.18
N LYS A 483 -14.40 -7.25 30.45
CA LYS A 483 -14.65 -5.94 31.08
C LYS A 483 -15.80 -6.00 32.09
N MET A 484 -16.87 -6.70 31.76
CA MET A 484 -18.01 -6.87 32.68
C MET A 484 -17.59 -7.68 33.90
N ILE A 485 -16.89 -8.80 33.76
CA ILE A 485 -16.38 -9.59 34.87
C ILE A 485 -15.51 -8.75 35.79
N ARG A 486 -14.56 -7.97 35.22
CA ARG A 486 -13.68 -7.08 36.00
C ARG A 486 -14.43 -5.95 36.72
N SER A 487 -15.63 -5.60 36.25
CA SER A 487 -16.49 -4.55 36.85
C SER A 487 -17.46 -5.05 37.94
N LEU A 488 -17.59 -6.37 38.11
CA LEU A 488 -18.49 -6.97 39.10
C LEU A 488 -18.02 -6.62 40.52
N ASP A 489 -18.98 -6.37 41.40
CA ASP A 489 -18.73 -6.17 42.85
C ASP A 489 -18.57 -7.54 43.54
N LYS A 490 -17.53 -8.26 43.16
CA LYS A 490 -17.18 -9.59 43.65
C LYS A 490 -15.70 -9.64 43.97
N GLU A 491 -15.33 -10.28 45.07
CA GLU A 491 -13.98 -10.25 45.66
C GLU A 491 -12.91 -10.75 44.69
N ASP A 492 -13.20 -11.84 43.97
CA ASP A 492 -12.30 -12.47 43.02
C ASP A 492 -12.39 -11.92 41.57
N ALA A 493 -13.36 -11.05 41.28
CA ALA A 493 -13.59 -10.53 39.94
C ALA A 493 -12.39 -9.76 39.35
N LYS A 494 -11.57 -9.15 40.19
CA LYS A 494 -10.37 -8.41 39.76
C LYS A 494 -9.13 -9.26 39.60
N GLU A 495 -9.09 -10.43 40.28
CA GLU A 495 -7.90 -11.26 40.42
C GLU A 495 -7.98 -12.56 39.65
N ILE A 496 -9.19 -13.07 39.33
CA ILE A 496 -9.34 -14.31 38.59
C ILE A 496 -8.62 -14.22 37.22
N PRO A 497 -7.73 -15.18 36.89
CA PRO A 497 -7.09 -15.21 35.59
C PRO A 497 -8.10 -15.36 34.47
N ILE A 498 -8.05 -14.50 33.44
CA ILE A 498 -8.85 -14.60 32.22
C ILE A 498 -7.88 -14.78 31.05
N ILE A 499 -7.97 -15.93 30.39
CA ILE A 499 -7.15 -16.30 29.24
C ILE A 499 -8.02 -16.15 27.98
N ALA A 500 -7.61 -15.27 27.06
CA ALA A 500 -8.25 -15.12 25.78
C ALA A 500 -7.94 -16.31 24.87
N MET A 501 -8.94 -16.90 24.24
CA MET A 501 -8.79 -17.86 23.13
C MET A 501 -9.03 -17.12 21.82
N THR A 502 -8.04 -17.03 20.96
CA THR A 502 -8.10 -16.22 19.74
C THR A 502 -7.81 -17.04 18.50
N ALA A 503 -8.47 -16.75 17.37
CA ALA A 503 -8.13 -17.34 16.08
C ALA A 503 -6.75 -16.87 15.58
N ASN A 504 -6.22 -15.78 16.14
CA ASN A 504 -4.96 -15.16 15.76
C ASN A 504 -4.14 -14.75 16.99
N ALA A 505 -2.90 -15.19 17.06
CA ALA A 505 -1.96 -14.84 18.14
C ALA A 505 -1.26 -13.47 17.91
N PHE A 506 -1.89 -12.54 17.16
CA PHE A 506 -1.24 -11.30 16.77
C PHE A 506 -1.37 -10.16 17.78
N THR A 507 -0.42 -9.24 17.71
CA THR A 507 -0.19 -8.12 18.62
C THR A 507 -1.42 -7.27 18.90
N GLU A 508 -2.30 -7.09 17.92
CA GLU A 508 -3.49 -6.23 18.05
C GLU A 508 -4.55 -6.88 18.97
N ASP A 509 -4.79 -8.17 18.78
CA ASP A 509 -5.73 -8.93 19.62
C ASP A 509 -5.19 -9.05 21.05
N ARG A 510 -3.87 -9.20 21.20
CA ARG A 510 -3.20 -9.22 22.50
C ARG A 510 -3.32 -7.89 23.26
N LEU A 511 -3.12 -6.77 22.57
CA LEU A 511 -3.30 -5.44 23.16
C LEU A 511 -4.74 -5.21 23.59
N ARG A 512 -5.71 -5.53 22.73
CA ARG A 512 -7.14 -5.41 23.04
C ARG A 512 -7.57 -6.32 24.18
N ALA A 513 -7.05 -7.55 24.25
CA ALA A 513 -7.29 -8.47 25.35
C ALA A 513 -6.78 -7.88 26.68
N LYS A 514 -5.57 -7.33 26.68
CA LYS A 514 -4.99 -6.67 27.85
C LYS A 514 -5.77 -5.43 28.26
N GLU A 515 -6.19 -4.60 27.32
CA GLU A 515 -7.06 -3.43 27.58
C GLU A 515 -8.43 -3.82 28.11
N ALA A 516 -8.92 -5.01 27.76
CA ALA A 516 -10.16 -5.57 28.28
C ALA A 516 -10.01 -6.18 29.67
N GLY A 517 -8.79 -6.25 30.23
CA GLY A 517 -8.51 -6.83 31.53
C GLY A 517 -8.28 -8.34 31.52
N MET A 518 -7.93 -8.92 30.36
CA MET A 518 -7.48 -10.30 30.27
C MET A 518 -5.98 -10.39 30.59
N ASP A 519 -5.55 -11.51 31.15
CA ASP A 519 -4.20 -11.70 31.68
C ASP A 519 -3.24 -12.30 30.67
N GLU A 520 -3.77 -13.21 29.80
CA GLU A 520 -2.99 -13.90 28.81
C GLU A 520 -3.86 -14.30 27.61
N HIS A 521 -3.23 -14.80 26.55
CA HIS A 521 -3.93 -15.28 25.37
C HIS A 521 -3.34 -16.61 24.86
N VAL A 522 -4.18 -17.42 24.21
CA VAL A 522 -3.82 -18.69 23.55
C VAL A 522 -4.45 -18.70 22.16
N ALA A 523 -3.66 -19.09 21.16
CA ALA A 523 -4.15 -19.22 19.79
C ALA A 523 -4.99 -20.48 19.60
N LYS A 524 -6.05 -20.39 18.83
CA LYS A 524 -6.80 -21.53 18.29
C LYS A 524 -6.13 -22.04 16.99
N PRO A 525 -6.03 -23.34 16.74
CA PRO A 525 -6.49 -24.43 17.61
C PRO A 525 -5.64 -24.53 18.87
N VAL A 526 -6.30 -24.76 19.98
CA VAL A 526 -5.66 -24.77 21.31
C VAL A 526 -4.70 -25.96 21.42
N ASP A 527 -3.41 -25.64 21.61
CA ASP A 527 -2.41 -26.65 21.98
C ASP A 527 -2.47 -26.90 23.49
N VAL A 528 -2.76 -28.14 23.85
CA VAL A 528 -2.99 -28.54 25.25
C VAL A 528 -1.79 -28.24 26.13
N GLU A 529 -0.58 -28.59 25.67
CA GLU A 529 0.64 -28.38 26.47
C GLU A 529 0.91 -26.90 26.73
N SER A 530 0.69 -26.07 25.72
CA SER A 530 0.84 -24.62 25.82
C SER A 530 -0.22 -24.01 26.75
N LEU A 531 -1.49 -24.46 26.64
CA LEU A 531 -2.57 -24.00 27.50
C LEU A 531 -2.30 -24.35 28.97
N ILE A 532 -1.90 -25.60 29.26
CA ILE A 532 -1.59 -26.05 30.61
C ILE A 532 -0.45 -25.24 31.22
N LYS A 533 0.60 -24.94 30.47
CA LYS A 533 1.70 -24.09 30.93
C LYS A 533 1.25 -22.67 31.27
N VAL A 534 0.35 -22.11 30.47
CA VAL A 534 -0.22 -20.77 30.71
C VAL A 534 -1.10 -20.78 31.96
N ILE A 535 -2.01 -21.75 32.08
CA ILE A 535 -2.89 -21.89 33.25
C ILE A 535 -2.04 -22.03 34.51
N HIS A 536 -1.10 -22.98 34.54
CA HIS A 536 -0.24 -23.21 35.71
C HIS A 536 0.55 -21.97 36.12
N ARG A 537 1.06 -21.20 35.14
CA ARG A 537 1.78 -19.95 35.42
C ARG A 537 0.90 -18.89 36.09
N LEU A 538 -0.37 -18.82 35.74
CA LEU A 538 -1.31 -17.82 36.24
C LEU A 538 -1.95 -18.23 37.57
N VAL A 539 -2.28 -19.52 37.72
CA VAL A 539 -2.96 -20.08 38.89
C VAL A 539 -1.97 -20.55 39.96
N GLY A 540 -0.78 -20.99 39.55
CA GLY A 540 0.26 -21.53 40.42
C GLY A 540 1.08 -20.49 41.20
N ARG A 541 0.52 -19.29 41.45
CA ARG A 541 1.10 -18.21 42.29
C ARG A 541 0.92 -18.46 43.75
#